data_934c90be5100bdf429c7ed2f70498b41
#
_entry.id   934c90be5100bdf429c7ed2f70498b41
#
_cell.length_a   1.000
_cell.length_b   1.000
_cell.length_c   1.000
_cell.angle_alpha   90.00
_cell.angle_beta   90.00
_cell.angle_gamma   90.00
#
_symmetry.space_group_name_H-M   'P 1'
#
loop_
_entity.id
_entity.type
_entity.pdbx_description
1 polymer ?
#
loop_
_entity_poly.entity_id
_entity_poly.type
_entity_poly.pdbx_seq_one_letter_code
_entity_poly.pdbx_strand_id
1 'polypeptide(L)'
;MNSKNGILLNAPSLSKENSLKTLVENRTIHTLNHCELNIFETYQEAQKVPLKFNDLVVTSMIRGKKVMHLFDNEGFEYLPGETVIIPSNVEMKIDFPEASRQNPTQCLALALDHTKISEILNLLNEKYPKEGSSNFWQLNSRNYFFYNNVELATSIQKLIK
;
A
#
# COMPACT_ATOMS: atom_id res chain seq x y z
N MET A 1 12.83 -2.39 -15.74
CA MET A 1 11.99 -2.62 -14.56
C MET A 1 11.57 -4.07 -14.52
N ASN A 2 11.98 -4.78 -13.54
CA ASN A 2 11.53 -6.15 -13.35
C ASN A 2 10.22 -6.14 -12.56
N SER A 3 9.09 -6.06 -13.27
CA SER A 3 7.84 -6.42 -12.63
C SER A 3 7.84 -7.93 -12.49
N LYS A 4 7.85 -8.40 -11.29
CA LYS A 4 7.56 -9.79 -11.03
C LYS A 4 6.12 -10.08 -11.48
N ASN A 5 5.45 -10.85 -11.68
CA ASN A 5 4.15 -11.32 -12.15
C ASN A 5 2.89 -10.49 -11.78
N GLY A 6 3.04 -9.28 -11.23
CA GLY A 6 1.88 -8.46 -10.84
C GLY A 6 1.48 -7.45 -11.92
N ILE A 7 0.19 -7.12 -11.99
CA ILE A 7 -0.35 -6.12 -12.91
C ILE A 7 0.02 -4.71 -12.44
N LEU A 8 0.61 -3.93 -13.33
CA LEU A 8 1.02 -2.56 -13.05
C LEU A 8 -0.19 -1.63 -13.00
N LEU A 9 -0.14 -0.67 -12.07
CA LEU A 9 -1.12 0.41 -11.99
C LEU A 9 -0.71 1.54 -12.94
N ASN A 10 -1.69 2.25 -13.49
CA ASN A 10 -1.42 3.49 -14.20
C ASN A 10 -0.97 4.54 -13.20
N ALA A 11 0.22 5.06 -13.41
CA ALA A 11 0.80 6.02 -12.49
C ALA A 11 0.06 7.36 -12.52
N PRO A 12 -0.38 7.90 -11.37
CA PRO A 12 -0.85 9.27 -11.31
C PRO A 12 0.32 10.23 -11.60
N SER A 13 -0.01 11.45 -12.00
CA SER A 13 0.99 12.50 -12.23
C SER A 13 1.78 12.75 -10.93
N LEU A 14 3.07 12.99 -11.07
CA LEU A 14 3.89 13.39 -9.94
C LEU A 14 3.46 14.78 -9.45
N SER A 15 3.53 14.99 -8.15
CA SER A 15 3.23 16.29 -7.56
C SER A 15 4.27 17.34 -7.99
N LYS A 16 3.83 18.60 -8.07
CA LYS A 16 4.72 19.70 -8.40
C LYS A 16 5.74 19.91 -7.28
N GLU A 17 6.95 20.31 -7.64
CA GLU A 17 8.11 20.45 -6.73
C GLU A 17 7.89 21.27 -5.45
N ASN A 18 6.83 22.04 -5.35
CA ASN A 18 6.59 22.96 -4.24
C ASN A 18 5.78 22.38 -3.07
N SER A 19 5.39 21.11 -3.13
CA SER A 19 4.68 20.50 -2.02
C SER A 19 5.66 19.93 -0.99
N LEU A 20 5.77 20.61 0.14
CA LEU A 20 6.35 20.17 1.41
C LEU A 20 7.68 19.37 1.34
N LYS A 21 8.78 20.10 1.38
CA LYS A 21 10.15 19.58 1.38
C LYS A 21 10.68 19.21 2.78
N THR A 22 9.85 18.98 3.78
CA THR A 22 10.34 18.81 5.16
C THR A 22 10.73 17.39 5.52
N LEU A 23 10.34 16.39 4.71
CA LEU A 23 10.64 14.99 4.91
C LEU A 23 11.18 14.37 3.62
N VAL A 24 11.81 13.20 3.75
CA VAL A 24 12.29 12.39 2.63
C VAL A 24 11.16 12.06 1.65
N GLU A 25 9.94 11.96 2.14
CA GLU A 25 8.74 11.69 1.35
C GLU A 25 7.80 12.88 1.26
N ASN A 26 7.33 13.17 0.05
CA ASN A 26 6.17 14.01 -0.16
C ASN A 26 4.91 13.16 -0.01
N ARG A 27 3.97 13.62 0.78
CA ARG A 27 2.72 12.93 1.03
C ARG A 27 1.55 13.78 0.59
N THR A 28 0.73 13.27 -0.32
CA THR A 28 -0.55 13.86 -0.70
C THR A 28 -1.67 13.02 -0.11
N ILE A 29 -2.60 13.67 0.61
CA ILE A 29 -3.67 12.99 1.33
C ILE A 29 -5.02 13.36 0.70
N HIS A 30 -5.81 12.34 0.38
CA HIS A 30 -7.19 12.48 -0.06
C HIS A 30 -8.09 11.76 0.93
N THR A 31 -8.92 12.52 1.64
CA THR A 31 -9.88 11.95 2.58
C THR A 31 -11.14 11.54 1.83
N LEU A 32 -11.49 10.27 1.94
CA LEU A 32 -12.70 9.69 1.39
C LEU A 32 -13.59 9.21 2.54
N ASN A 33 -14.85 8.85 2.22
CA ASN A 33 -15.73 8.22 3.21
C ASN A 33 -15.12 6.89 3.65
N HIS A 34 -14.85 6.71 4.93
CA HIS A 34 -14.31 5.48 5.53
C HIS A 34 -12.89 5.08 5.13
N CYS A 35 -12.19 5.90 4.37
CA CYS A 35 -10.79 5.63 4.02
C CYS A 35 -10.03 6.92 3.72
N GLU A 36 -8.72 6.79 3.75
CA GLU A 36 -7.79 7.87 3.42
C GLU A 36 -6.80 7.34 2.39
N LEU A 37 -6.77 7.99 1.23
CA LEU A 37 -5.83 7.67 0.18
C LEU A 37 -4.60 8.56 0.33
N ASN A 38 -3.45 7.94 0.49
CA ASN A 38 -2.16 8.61 0.57
C ASN A 38 -1.34 8.28 -0.66
N ILE A 39 -0.75 9.29 -1.27
CA ILE A 39 0.22 9.11 -2.34
C ILE A 39 1.56 9.63 -1.83
N PHE A 40 2.55 8.75 -1.76
CA PHE A 40 3.90 9.06 -1.31
C PHE A 40 4.85 9.14 -2.49
N GLU A 41 5.67 10.16 -2.52
CA GLU A 41 6.71 10.33 -3.51
C GLU A 41 8.03 10.62 -2.81
N THR A 42 9.09 9.93 -3.21
CA THR A 42 10.43 10.08 -2.63
C THR A 42 11.44 10.36 -3.72
N TYR A 43 12.20 11.44 -3.55
CA TYR A 43 13.11 11.99 -4.55
C TYR A 43 14.59 11.87 -4.18
N GLN A 44 14.89 11.21 -3.08
CA GLN A 44 16.28 11.00 -2.63
C GLN A 44 16.43 9.64 -1.95
N GLU A 45 17.64 9.12 -1.99
CA GLU A 45 17.97 7.90 -1.28
C GLU A 45 17.85 8.09 0.24
N ALA A 46 17.35 7.08 0.92
CA ALA A 46 17.24 7.05 2.36
C ALA A 46 17.18 5.61 2.87
N GLN A 47 17.50 5.42 4.14
CA GLN A 47 17.45 4.11 4.79
C GLN A 47 16.65 4.18 6.07
N LYS A 48 15.94 3.09 6.35
CA LYS A 48 15.20 2.88 7.60
C LYS A 48 14.26 4.03 7.98
N VAL A 49 13.59 4.60 6.99
CA VAL A 49 12.58 5.63 7.21
C VAL A 49 11.37 5.01 7.90
N PRO A 50 11.04 5.43 9.14
CA PRO A 50 9.92 4.84 9.85
C PRO A 50 8.59 5.38 9.34
N LEU A 51 7.60 4.50 9.26
CA LEU A 51 6.22 4.86 8.92
C LEU A 51 5.26 3.96 9.68
N LYS A 52 4.22 4.56 10.25
CA LYS A 52 3.19 3.84 11.00
C LYS A 52 1.84 4.48 10.78
N PHE A 53 0.83 3.67 10.51
CA PHE A 53 -0.55 4.10 10.43
C PHE A 53 -1.36 3.54 11.59
N ASN A 54 -2.36 4.30 12.04
CA ASN A 54 -3.30 3.84 13.07
C ASN A 54 -4.30 2.82 12.52
N ASP A 55 -4.60 2.88 11.23
CA ASP A 55 -5.53 1.98 10.54
C ASP A 55 -4.77 0.91 9.75
N LEU A 56 -5.49 -0.13 9.35
CA LEU A 56 -4.99 -1.09 8.38
C LEU A 56 -4.73 -0.37 7.05
N VAL A 57 -3.61 -0.67 6.43
CA VAL A 57 -3.20 -0.03 5.18
C VAL A 57 -2.96 -1.05 4.10
N VAL A 58 -3.51 -0.77 2.92
CA VAL A 58 -3.20 -1.46 1.67
C VAL A 58 -2.29 -0.57 0.86
N THR A 59 -1.04 -0.98 0.66
CA THR A 59 -0.07 -0.20 -0.11
C THR A 59 0.24 -0.86 -1.43
N SER A 60 0.41 -0.07 -2.48
CA SER A 60 0.79 -0.57 -3.81
C SER A 60 1.88 0.31 -4.40
N MET A 61 2.94 -0.33 -4.92
CA MET A 61 4.01 0.40 -5.61
C MET A 61 3.56 0.81 -7.01
N ILE A 62 3.89 2.04 -7.37
CA ILE A 62 3.57 2.62 -8.68
C ILE A 62 4.84 2.85 -9.49
N ARG A 63 5.86 3.47 -8.88
CA ARG A 63 7.14 3.74 -9.53
C ARG A 63 8.29 3.41 -8.60
N GLY A 64 9.38 2.93 -9.17
CA GLY A 64 10.63 2.73 -8.45
C GLY A 64 10.64 1.49 -7.58
N LYS A 65 11.50 1.50 -6.58
CA LYS A 65 11.78 0.35 -5.73
C LYS A 65 11.92 0.80 -4.29
N LYS A 66 11.33 0.03 -3.38
CA LYS A 66 11.55 0.15 -1.95
C LYS A 66 12.09 -1.17 -1.40
N VAL A 67 12.72 -1.12 -0.25
CA VAL A 67 12.97 -2.29 0.59
C VAL A 67 12.19 -2.09 1.89
N MET A 68 11.26 -2.96 2.17
CA MET A 68 10.42 -2.88 3.35
C MET A 68 10.89 -3.83 4.43
N HIS A 69 10.89 -3.35 5.67
CA HIS A 69 11.19 -4.12 6.86
C HIS A 69 9.96 -4.14 7.75
N LEU A 70 9.35 -5.31 7.87
CA LEU A 70 8.14 -5.55 8.67
C LEU A 70 8.38 -6.69 9.67
N PHE A 71 7.77 -6.59 10.83
CA PHE A 71 7.72 -7.68 11.82
C PHE A 71 9.10 -8.21 12.24
N ASP A 72 10.11 -7.34 12.33
CA ASP A 72 11.50 -7.70 12.64
C ASP A 72 12.13 -8.71 11.67
N ASN A 73 11.52 -8.88 10.50
CA ASN A 73 12.05 -9.71 9.43
C ASN A 73 13.11 -8.97 8.61
N GLU A 74 13.88 -9.74 7.87
CA GLU A 74 14.78 -9.17 6.86
C GLU A 74 13.98 -8.35 5.84
N GLY A 75 14.62 -7.32 5.30
CA GLY A 75 14.02 -6.50 4.27
C GLY A 75 13.70 -7.28 3.00
N PHE A 76 12.58 -6.97 2.38
CA PHE A 76 12.20 -7.52 1.08
C PHE A 76 12.02 -6.41 0.06
N GLU A 77 12.36 -6.72 -1.20
CA GLU A 77 12.13 -5.80 -2.31
C GLU A 77 10.64 -5.62 -2.58
N TYR A 78 10.25 -4.38 -2.79
CA TYR A 78 8.88 -4.00 -3.06
C TYR A 78 8.84 -3.18 -4.36
N LEU A 79 8.21 -3.75 -5.39
CA LEU A 79 8.26 -3.28 -6.77
C LEU A 79 6.86 -2.98 -7.33
N PRO A 80 6.77 -2.21 -8.44
CA PRO A 80 5.50 -2.03 -9.14
C PRO A 80 4.85 -3.36 -9.52
N GLY A 81 3.54 -3.43 -9.39
CA GLY A 81 2.77 -4.67 -9.57
C GLY A 81 2.58 -5.47 -8.28
N GLU A 82 3.12 -4.99 -7.18
CA GLU A 82 3.05 -5.64 -5.87
C GLU A 82 2.25 -4.78 -4.89
N THR A 83 1.54 -5.44 -3.98
CA THR A 83 0.73 -4.83 -2.92
C THR A 83 1.09 -5.47 -1.59
N VAL A 84 1.19 -4.65 -0.55
CA VAL A 84 1.44 -5.09 0.82
C VAL A 84 0.29 -4.61 1.70
N ILE A 85 -0.22 -5.50 2.54
CA ILE A 85 -1.24 -5.16 3.54
C ILE A 85 -0.58 -5.12 4.91
N ILE A 86 -0.71 -3.98 5.58
CA ILE A 86 -0.07 -3.74 6.87
C ILE A 86 -1.15 -3.56 7.92
N PRO A 87 -1.16 -4.40 8.98
CA PRO A 87 -2.11 -4.23 10.07
C PRO A 87 -1.98 -2.87 10.76
N SER A 88 -3.06 -2.46 11.44
CA SER A 88 -3.04 -1.22 12.23
C SER A 88 -1.94 -1.23 13.29
N ASN A 89 -1.32 -0.07 13.47
CA ASN A 89 -0.27 0.17 14.46
C ASN A 89 1.02 -0.63 14.28
N VAL A 90 1.23 -1.21 13.11
CA VAL A 90 2.50 -1.88 12.77
C VAL A 90 3.47 -0.86 12.18
N GLU A 91 4.64 -0.72 12.77
CA GLU A 91 5.69 0.13 12.25
C GLU A 91 6.41 -0.54 11.08
N MET A 92 6.55 0.21 10.00
CA MET A 92 7.40 -0.14 8.87
C MET A 92 8.69 0.65 8.94
N LYS A 93 9.77 0.05 8.48
CA LYS A 93 11.00 0.77 8.14
C LYS A 93 11.27 0.57 6.66
N ILE A 94 11.51 1.64 5.95
CA ILE A 94 11.57 1.63 4.49
C ILE A 94 12.89 2.19 4.01
N ASP A 95 13.56 1.45 3.14
CA ASP A 95 14.72 1.93 2.40
C ASP A 95 14.30 2.37 1.01
N PHE A 96 14.92 3.43 0.52
CA PHE A 96 14.74 3.96 -0.81
C PHE A 96 16.10 3.91 -1.53
N PRO A 97 16.51 2.74 -2.05
CA PRO A 97 17.88 2.56 -2.53
C PRO A 97 18.19 3.24 -3.87
N GLU A 98 17.18 3.59 -4.64
CA GLU A 98 17.33 4.11 -6.00
C GLU A 98 16.56 5.41 -6.25
N ALA A 99 15.97 6.00 -5.21
CA ALA A 99 15.18 7.21 -5.38
C ALA A 99 16.06 8.40 -5.75
N SER A 100 15.63 9.15 -6.76
CA SER A 100 16.29 10.37 -7.22
C SER A 100 15.25 11.33 -7.79
N ARG A 101 15.66 12.55 -8.10
CA ARG A 101 14.78 13.51 -8.78
C ARG A 101 14.37 13.07 -10.18
N GLN A 102 15.24 12.35 -10.88
CA GLN A 102 14.96 11.82 -12.21
C GLN A 102 14.13 10.54 -12.17
N ASN A 103 14.31 9.74 -11.13
CA ASN A 103 13.59 8.48 -10.90
C ASN A 103 13.03 8.43 -9.49
N PRO A 104 11.98 9.21 -9.20
CA PRO A 104 11.36 9.14 -7.87
C PRO A 104 10.66 7.81 -7.65
N THR A 105 10.60 7.38 -6.40
CA THR A 105 9.67 6.33 -6.01
C THR A 105 8.29 6.93 -5.80
N GLN A 106 7.27 6.20 -6.18
CA GLN A 106 5.88 6.56 -5.92
C GLN A 106 5.11 5.34 -5.46
N CYS A 107 4.39 5.47 -4.35
CA CYS A 107 3.47 4.44 -3.90
C CYS A 107 2.17 5.04 -3.41
N LEU A 108 1.16 4.20 -3.42
CA LEU A 108 -0.16 4.49 -2.92
C LEU A 108 -0.33 3.75 -1.60
N ALA A 109 -0.94 4.40 -0.61
CA ALA A 109 -1.30 3.77 0.65
C ALA A 109 -2.74 4.12 1.00
N LEU A 110 -3.60 3.12 1.02
CA LEU A 110 -5.00 3.25 1.36
C LEU A 110 -5.21 2.81 2.80
N ALA A 111 -5.47 3.77 3.68
CA ALA A 111 -5.82 3.51 5.07
C ALA A 111 -7.33 3.27 5.19
N LEU A 112 -7.71 2.13 5.73
CA LEU A 112 -9.10 1.69 5.82
C LEU A 112 -9.62 1.73 7.24
N ASP A 113 -10.79 2.36 7.43
CA ASP A 113 -11.49 2.39 8.71
C ASP A 113 -11.82 0.96 9.17
N HIS A 114 -11.44 0.64 10.39
CA HIS A 114 -11.70 -0.66 11.03
C HIS A 114 -13.20 -1.00 11.04
N THR A 115 -14.05 -0.04 11.33
CA THR A 115 -15.51 -0.25 11.32
C THR A 115 -16.00 -0.70 9.96
N LYS A 116 -15.50 -0.06 8.89
CA LYS A 116 -15.90 -0.41 7.53
C LYS A 116 -15.42 -1.80 7.12
N ILE A 117 -14.21 -2.17 7.50
CA ILE A 117 -13.69 -3.52 7.29
C ILE A 117 -14.56 -4.56 7.98
N SER A 118 -14.92 -4.32 9.23
CA SER A 118 -15.78 -5.21 10.01
C SER A 118 -17.17 -5.37 9.38
N GLU A 119 -17.77 -4.27 8.92
CA GLU A 119 -19.06 -4.29 8.21
C GLU A 119 -19.00 -5.15 6.94
N ILE A 120 -17.95 -5.00 6.14
CA ILE A 120 -17.78 -5.77 4.90
C ILE A 120 -17.58 -7.25 5.19
N LEU A 121 -16.76 -7.59 6.17
CA LEU A 121 -16.53 -8.98 6.56
C LEU A 121 -17.83 -9.64 7.07
N ASN A 122 -18.62 -8.93 7.88
CA ASN A 122 -19.91 -9.42 8.35
C ASN A 122 -20.88 -9.64 7.18
N LEU A 123 -20.94 -8.70 6.25
CA LEU A 123 -21.78 -8.81 5.06
C LEU A 123 -21.38 -10.02 4.20
N LEU A 124 -20.09 -10.24 3.98
CA LEU A 124 -19.58 -11.39 3.23
C LEU A 124 -19.94 -12.71 3.92
N ASN A 125 -19.81 -12.78 5.24
CA ASN A 125 -20.14 -13.98 6.01
C ASN A 125 -21.64 -14.26 6.03
N GLU A 126 -22.47 -13.23 5.99
CA GLU A 126 -23.93 -13.37 5.97
C GLU A 126 -24.47 -13.75 4.59
N LYS A 127 -24.04 -13.05 3.53
CA LYS A 127 -24.60 -13.20 2.18
C LYS A 127 -23.83 -14.14 1.27
N TYR A 128 -22.54 -14.30 1.50
CA TYR A 128 -21.66 -15.12 0.67
C TYR A 128 -20.80 -16.05 1.53
N PRO A 129 -21.41 -16.88 2.38
CA PRO A 129 -20.64 -17.75 3.27
C PRO A 129 -19.79 -18.73 2.47
N LYS A 130 -18.58 -19.00 2.97
CA LYS A 130 -17.75 -20.05 2.42
C LYS A 130 -18.29 -21.41 2.86
N GLU A 131 -18.12 -22.42 2.03
CA GLU A 131 -18.48 -23.79 2.38
C GLU A 131 -17.58 -24.34 3.49
N GLY A 132 -18.19 -25.00 4.47
CA GLY A 132 -17.49 -25.62 5.60
C GLY A 132 -17.64 -24.86 6.91
N SER A 133 -17.71 -25.59 8.03
CA SER A 133 -18.04 -25.04 9.36
C SER A 133 -16.99 -24.11 9.95
N SER A 134 -15.74 -24.15 9.46
CA SER A 134 -14.65 -23.28 9.88
C SER A 134 -14.28 -22.22 8.83
N ASN A 135 -14.98 -22.19 7.70
CA ASN A 135 -14.69 -21.30 6.59
C ASN A 135 -15.55 -20.04 6.64
N PHE A 136 -15.04 -18.98 7.23
CA PHE A 136 -15.66 -17.67 7.20
C PHE A 136 -14.64 -16.63 6.70
N TRP A 137 -15.17 -15.54 6.17
CA TRP A 137 -14.34 -14.43 5.68
C TRP A 137 -13.69 -13.72 6.86
N GLN A 138 -12.38 -13.64 6.83
CA GLN A 138 -11.57 -12.94 7.83
C GLN A 138 -10.29 -12.43 7.19
N LEU A 139 -9.71 -11.41 7.80
CA LEU A 139 -8.38 -10.95 7.40
C LEU A 139 -7.32 -11.92 7.97
N ASN A 140 -6.39 -12.28 7.13
CA ASN A 140 -5.25 -13.10 7.53
C ASN A 140 -3.99 -12.23 7.58
N SER A 141 -3.54 -11.93 8.79
CA SER A 141 -2.36 -11.10 9.02
C SER A 141 -1.03 -11.77 8.64
N ARG A 142 -1.04 -13.05 8.34
CA ARG A 142 0.16 -13.79 7.91
C ARG A 142 0.46 -13.60 6.43
N ASN A 143 -0.56 -13.36 5.62
CA ASN A 143 -0.43 -13.08 4.20
C ASN A 143 -0.50 -11.58 3.99
N TYR A 144 0.63 -10.94 3.84
CA TYR A 144 0.72 -9.49 3.70
C TYR A 144 1.30 -9.02 2.36
N PHE A 145 1.85 -9.93 1.57
CA PHE A 145 2.45 -9.61 0.28
C PHE A 145 1.67 -10.27 -0.86
N PHE A 146 1.30 -9.47 -1.86
CA PHE A 146 0.47 -9.92 -2.98
C PHE A 146 1.01 -9.39 -4.31
N TYR A 147 0.91 -10.20 -5.34
CA TYR A 147 1.00 -9.72 -6.72
C TYR A 147 -0.38 -9.23 -7.17
N ASN A 148 -0.43 -8.08 -7.83
CA ASN A 148 -1.69 -7.52 -8.29
C ASN A 148 -2.34 -8.43 -9.34
N ASN A 149 -3.52 -8.96 -9.01
CA ASN A 149 -4.38 -9.59 -10.00
C ASN A 149 -5.28 -8.53 -10.65
N VAL A 150 -6.08 -8.94 -11.64
CA VAL A 150 -6.97 -8.01 -12.37
C VAL A 150 -7.96 -7.32 -11.44
N GLU A 151 -8.56 -8.04 -10.51
CA GLU A 151 -9.55 -7.48 -9.58
C GLU A 151 -8.94 -6.43 -8.66
N LEU A 152 -7.81 -6.74 -8.04
CA LEU A 152 -7.12 -5.82 -7.15
C LEU A 152 -6.64 -4.58 -7.90
N ALA A 153 -5.98 -4.77 -9.05
CA ALA A 153 -5.50 -3.66 -9.87
C ALA A 153 -6.65 -2.76 -10.33
N THR A 154 -7.76 -3.34 -10.78
CA THR A 154 -8.93 -2.58 -11.21
C THR A 154 -9.55 -1.79 -10.07
N SER A 155 -9.66 -2.39 -8.89
CA SER A 155 -10.22 -1.74 -7.70
C SER A 155 -9.37 -0.55 -7.26
N ILE A 156 -8.07 -0.71 -7.19
CA ILE A 156 -7.14 0.37 -6.85
C ILE A 156 -7.18 1.46 -7.93
N GLN A 157 -7.19 1.08 -9.20
CA GLN A 157 -7.19 2.02 -10.32
C GLN A 157 -8.41 2.95 -10.30
N LYS A 158 -9.57 2.46 -9.87
CA LYS A 158 -10.78 3.28 -9.72
C LYS A 158 -10.63 4.36 -8.65
N LEU A 159 -9.80 4.15 -7.65
CA LEU A 159 -9.55 5.12 -6.59
C LEU A 159 -8.62 6.25 -7.03
N ILE A 160 -7.76 6.00 -8.00
CA ILE A 160 -6.74 6.96 -8.45
C ILE A 160 -7.31 7.95 -9.48
N LYS A 161 -8.41 7.62 -10.12
CA LYS A 161 -9.04 8.46 -11.16
C LYS A 161 -9.76 9.67 -10.59
#